data_2776aff5e4046d8f83d7b565b8ded228
#
_entry.id   2776aff5e4046d8f83d7b565b8ded228
#
_cell.length_a   1.000
_cell.length_b   1.000
_cell.length_c   1.000
_cell.angle_alpha   90.00
_cell.angle_beta   90.00
_cell.angle_gamma   90.00
#
_symmetry.space_group_name_H-M   'P 1'
#
loop_
_entity.id
_entity.type
_entity.pdbx_description
1 polymer ?
#
loop_
_entity_poly.entity_id
_entity_poly.type
_entity_poly.pdbx_seq_one_letter_code
_entity_poly.pdbx_strand_id
1 'polypeptide(L)'
;MGPVFSVALAPGVTPTKWTRIWGDRRADLPLRVLALAEDETARALLDGRAQVAFVRGDVDASLLSAIHLYDEQPVVVLGREHAFADAESVDVADLADEHLLQEPSAVPEWAAVAVEVADGSRRALPRMSGLDDAVEQVAAGVGVLIVPQAVARVHSRKDVRAVPVSGVAPTAVRLAWVTEEKTDDVEDFIGVVRGRSSNTTRGTAATPKVESRAKAAKAKAREAREKAEKAGGGKKKPARPGPAKAVVRRTRKPRGR
;
A
#
# COMPACT_ATOMS: atom_id res chain seq x y z
N MET A 1 4.38 30.09 25.18
CA MET A 1 3.68 29.28 24.19
C MET A 1 3.26 27.99 24.89
N GLY A 2 1.99 27.59 24.75
CA GLY A 2 1.50 26.33 25.31
C GLY A 2 2.11 25.10 24.60
N PRO A 3 1.88 23.89 25.15
CA PRO A 3 2.33 22.65 24.52
C PRO A 3 1.68 22.47 23.12
N VAL A 4 2.43 21.92 22.16
CA VAL A 4 1.98 21.67 20.79
C VAL A 4 2.40 20.26 20.40
N PHE A 5 1.48 19.49 19.84
CA PHE A 5 1.78 18.16 19.29
C PHE A 5 2.22 18.27 17.83
N SER A 6 3.45 17.90 17.53
CA SER A 6 4.03 18.04 16.19
C SER A 6 4.00 16.70 15.44
N VAL A 7 3.55 16.75 14.19
CA VAL A 7 3.45 15.61 13.28
C VAL A 7 4.28 15.89 12.03
N ALA A 8 5.29 15.08 11.75
CA ALA A 8 6.06 15.16 10.52
C ALA A 8 5.38 14.36 9.39
N LEU A 9 5.42 14.89 8.18
CA LEU A 9 4.80 14.28 7.00
C LEU A 9 5.81 14.16 5.87
N ALA A 10 5.92 12.98 5.29
CA ALA A 10 6.55 12.77 4.01
C ALA A 10 5.75 13.44 2.87
N PRO A 11 6.39 13.83 1.74
CA PRO A 11 5.72 14.47 0.62
C PRO A 11 4.51 13.68 0.11
N GLY A 12 3.39 14.35 -0.17
CA GLY A 12 2.17 13.72 -0.68
C GLY A 12 1.27 13.04 0.36
N VAL A 13 1.74 12.82 1.59
CA VAL A 13 0.87 12.32 2.67
C VAL A 13 -0.11 13.41 3.09
N THR A 14 -1.41 13.08 3.10
CA THR A 14 -2.48 14.04 3.42
C THR A 14 -3.07 13.76 4.80
N PRO A 15 -2.79 14.57 5.83
CA PRO A 15 -3.20 14.32 7.20
C PRO A 15 -4.61 14.83 7.54
N THR A 16 -5.33 15.49 6.63
CA THR A 16 -6.55 16.27 6.87
C THR A 16 -7.59 15.55 7.74
N LYS A 17 -7.80 14.26 7.50
CA LYS A 17 -8.74 13.45 8.29
C LYS A 17 -8.31 13.37 9.76
N TRP A 18 -7.05 13.11 10.00
CA TRP A 18 -6.51 12.87 11.35
C TRP A 18 -6.34 14.18 12.11
N THR A 19 -5.90 15.25 11.44
CA THR A 19 -5.76 16.58 12.06
C THR A 19 -7.11 17.11 12.52
N ARG A 20 -8.18 16.92 11.73
CA ARG A 20 -9.53 17.28 12.15
C ARG A 20 -9.99 16.49 13.37
N ILE A 21 -9.84 15.15 13.34
CA ILE A 21 -10.26 14.30 14.48
C ILE A 21 -9.46 14.64 15.75
N TRP A 22 -8.17 14.97 15.60
CA TRP A 22 -7.34 15.39 16.73
C TRP A 22 -7.86 16.70 17.33
N GLY A 23 -8.09 17.73 16.51
CA GLY A 23 -8.63 19.02 16.97
C GLY A 23 -9.96 18.88 17.70
N ASP A 24 -10.85 17.98 17.23
CA ASP A 24 -12.13 17.71 17.90
C ASP A 24 -11.95 17.00 19.26
N ARG A 25 -10.89 16.20 19.44
CA ARG A 25 -10.65 15.40 20.66
C ARG A 25 -9.74 16.08 21.67
N ARG A 26 -8.77 16.82 21.18
CA ARG A 26 -7.67 17.39 21.95
C ARG A 26 -7.53 18.89 21.67
N ALA A 27 -8.62 19.63 21.92
CA ALA A 27 -8.62 21.10 21.80
C ALA A 27 -7.62 21.75 22.76
N ASP A 28 -7.24 21.07 23.84
CA ASP A 28 -6.22 21.46 24.82
C ASP A 28 -4.79 21.36 24.27
N LEU A 29 -4.55 20.55 23.24
CA LEU A 29 -3.23 20.28 22.67
C LEU A 29 -3.24 20.50 21.15
N PRO A 30 -2.99 21.73 20.66
CA PRO A 30 -2.96 22.04 19.24
C PRO A 30 -1.97 21.17 18.47
N LEU A 31 -2.34 20.77 17.24
CA LEU A 31 -1.49 19.99 16.36
C LEU A 31 -0.74 20.89 15.38
N ARG A 32 0.57 20.69 15.26
CA ARG A 32 1.43 21.32 14.25
C ARG A 32 1.88 20.29 13.24
N VAL A 33 1.67 20.58 11.97
CA VAL A 33 2.12 19.75 10.85
C VAL A 33 3.45 20.29 10.31
N LEU A 34 4.43 19.40 10.15
CA LEU A 34 5.74 19.68 9.57
C LEU A 34 5.82 18.88 8.25
N ALA A 35 5.66 19.56 7.12
CA ALA A 35 5.93 18.98 5.81
C ALA A 35 7.46 19.00 5.58
N LEU A 36 8.05 17.85 5.44
CA LEU A 36 9.52 17.65 5.35
C LEU A 36 9.86 16.83 4.10
N ALA A 37 11.13 16.87 3.70
CA ALA A 37 11.65 15.97 2.70
C ALA A 37 11.60 14.51 3.21
N GLU A 38 11.60 13.55 2.28
CA GLU A 38 11.44 12.12 2.60
C GLU A 38 12.46 11.65 3.64
N ASP A 39 13.73 11.97 3.41
CA ASP A 39 14.89 11.61 4.26
C ASP A 39 14.90 12.35 5.61
N GLU A 40 14.27 13.51 5.71
CA GLU A 40 14.16 14.29 6.94
C GLU A 40 13.02 13.84 7.85
N THR A 41 12.02 13.13 7.30
CA THR A 41 10.79 12.84 8.02
C THR A 41 11.03 11.94 9.24
N ALA A 42 11.77 10.84 9.07
CA ALA A 42 12.13 9.98 10.21
C ALA A 42 13.14 10.64 11.15
N ARG A 43 14.09 11.43 10.61
CA ARG A 43 15.07 12.18 11.42
C ARG A 43 14.40 13.17 12.36
N ALA A 44 13.29 13.80 11.93
CA ALA A 44 12.55 14.75 12.77
C ALA A 44 12.03 14.14 14.09
N LEU A 45 11.82 12.82 14.14
CA LEU A 45 11.50 12.09 15.38
C LEU A 45 12.73 12.05 16.31
N LEU A 46 13.88 11.61 15.77
CA LEU A 46 15.12 11.45 16.54
C LEU A 46 15.66 12.79 17.06
N ASP A 47 15.42 13.87 16.31
CA ASP A 47 15.78 15.25 16.69
C ASP A 47 14.76 15.88 17.65
N GLY A 48 13.68 15.19 18.04
CA GLY A 48 12.62 15.71 18.91
C GLY A 48 11.78 16.84 18.29
N ARG A 49 11.87 17.05 16.96
CA ARG A 49 11.09 18.07 16.24
C ARG A 49 9.62 17.66 16.05
N ALA A 50 9.35 16.35 16.06
CA ALA A 50 8.03 15.78 15.96
C ALA A 50 7.85 14.62 16.94
N GLN A 51 6.66 14.42 17.47
CA GLN A 51 6.31 13.30 18.34
C GLN A 51 5.93 12.07 17.52
N VAL A 52 5.36 12.26 16.34
CA VAL A 52 5.03 11.19 15.39
C VAL A 52 5.36 11.64 13.96
N ALA A 53 5.60 10.67 13.08
CA ALA A 53 5.86 10.93 11.67
C ALA A 53 5.12 9.95 10.76
N PHE A 54 4.62 10.44 9.64
CA PHE A 54 4.17 9.58 8.54
C PHE A 54 5.34 9.38 7.59
N VAL A 55 5.89 8.18 7.58
CA VAL A 55 7.09 7.81 6.82
C VAL A 55 6.76 6.77 5.76
N ARG A 56 7.54 6.74 4.67
CA ARG A 56 7.51 5.69 3.65
C ARG A 56 8.60 4.66 3.91
N GLY A 57 8.32 3.44 3.49
CA GLY A 57 9.26 2.33 3.63
C GLY A 57 9.46 1.87 5.07
N ASP A 58 10.58 1.22 5.31
CA ASP A 58 10.93 0.69 6.61
C ASP A 58 11.63 1.75 7.48
N VAL A 59 11.52 1.58 8.77
CA VAL A 59 12.21 2.40 9.77
C VAL A 59 13.19 1.54 10.56
N ASP A 60 14.19 2.16 11.16
CA ASP A 60 15.10 1.46 12.07
C ASP A 60 14.33 1.02 13.33
N ALA A 61 13.99 -0.26 13.39
CA ALA A 61 13.22 -0.86 14.48
C ALA A 61 13.97 -0.85 15.83
N SER A 62 15.26 -0.56 15.86
CA SER A 62 16.02 -0.39 17.11
C SER A 62 15.73 0.95 17.80
N LEU A 63 15.30 1.97 17.04
CA LEU A 63 15.05 3.32 17.51
C LEU A 63 13.57 3.71 17.44
N LEU A 64 12.89 3.26 16.40
CA LEU A 64 11.54 3.69 16.07
C LEU A 64 10.56 2.52 16.09
N SER A 65 9.41 2.74 16.70
CA SER A 65 8.25 1.89 16.54
C SER A 65 7.38 2.44 15.42
N ALA A 66 6.77 1.55 14.62
CA ALA A 66 5.89 1.96 13.53
C ALA A 66 4.68 1.05 13.38
N ILE A 67 3.59 1.62 12.85
CA ILE A 67 2.42 0.86 12.41
C ILE A 67 2.17 1.11 10.93
N HIS A 68 1.90 0.03 10.18
CA HIS A 68 1.48 0.10 8.80
C HIS A 68 0.10 0.76 8.69
N LEU A 69 -0.07 1.66 7.73
CA LEU A 69 -1.33 2.37 7.48
C LEU A 69 -1.96 1.95 6.16
N TYR A 70 -1.22 2.08 5.07
CA TYR A 70 -1.63 1.72 3.71
C TYR A 70 -0.43 1.61 2.79
N ASP A 71 -0.65 1.06 1.59
CA ASP A 71 0.34 0.96 0.54
C ASP A 71 0.03 1.96 -0.59
N GLU A 72 1.06 2.67 -1.05
CA GLU A 72 0.99 3.56 -2.20
C GLU A 72 1.44 2.81 -3.45
N GLN A 73 0.62 2.87 -4.51
CA GLN A 73 0.95 2.25 -5.78
C GLN A 73 2.07 3.02 -6.48
N PRO A 74 3.06 2.32 -7.09
CA PRO A 74 4.08 2.95 -7.90
C PRO A 74 3.50 3.45 -9.23
N VAL A 75 4.03 4.58 -9.70
CA VAL A 75 3.76 5.11 -11.02
C VAL A 75 5.08 5.46 -11.70
N VAL A 76 5.16 5.32 -13.00
CA VAL A 76 6.22 5.91 -13.80
C VAL A 76 5.80 7.32 -14.20
N VAL A 77 6.66 8.31 -13.94
CA VAL A 77 6.53 9.68 -14.44
C VAL A 77 7.37 9.79 -15.69
N LEU A 78 6.74 10.21 -16.78
CA LEU A 78 7.35 10.30 -18.11
C LEU A 78 6.85 11.55 -18.86
N GLY A 79 7.60 11.97 -19.86
CA GLY A 79 7.23 13.12 -20.69
C GLY A 79 5.89 12.88 -21.38
N ARG A 80 5.14 13.96 -21.63
CA ARG A 80 3.81 13.90 -22.26
C ARG A 80 3.82 13.21 -23.63
N GLU A 81 4.90 13.35 -24.38
CA GLU A 81 5.04 12.79 -25.74
C GLU A 81 5.65 11.37 -25.74
N HIS A 82 5.87 10.80 -24.56
CA HIS A 82 6.42 9.46 -24.41
C HIS A 82 5.45 8.38 -24.93
N ALA A 83 5.98 7.29 -25.49
CA ALA A 83 5.17 6.23 -26.08
C ALA A 83 4.13 5.63 -25.11
N PHE A 84 4.43 5.62 -23.80
CA PHE A 84 3.55 5.10 -22.75
C PHE A 84 2.69 6.17 -22.06
N ALA A 85 2.70 7.43 -22.53
CA ALA A 85 2.03 8.54 -21.83
C ALA A 85 0.51 8.36 -21.71
N ASP A 86 -0.11 7.67 -22.67
CA ASP A 86 -1.55 7.42 -22.71
C ASP A 86 -1.92 5.96 -22.35
N ALA A 87 -0.96 5.17 -21.84
CA ALA A 87 -1.20 3.80 -21.39
C ALA A 87 -2.01 3.77 -20.08
N GLU A 88 -2.87 2.78 -19.91
CA GLU A 88 -3.58 2.55 -18.64
C GLU A 88 -2.63 2.08 -17.53
N SER A 89 -1.63 1.29 -17.89
CA SER A 89 -0.53 0.82 -17.05
C SER A 89 0.66 0.37 -17.89
N VAL A 90 1.85 0.31 -17.30
CA VAL A 90 3.09 -0.15 -17.93
C VAL A 90 3.71 -1.22 -17.02
N ASP A 91 4.21 -2.31 -17.60
CA ASP A 91 5.02 -3.26 -16.85
C ASP A 91 6.45 -2.75 -16.70
N VAL A 92 7.09 -3.03 -15.56
CA VAL A 92 8.47 -2.60 -15.32
C VAL A 92 9.44 -3.15 -16.37
N ALA A 93 9.15 -4.32 -16.94
CA ALA A 93 9.94 -4.90 -18.02
C ALA A 93 9.87 -4.08 -19.32
N ASP A 94 8.76 -3.40 -19.59
CA ASP A 94 8.62 -2.51 -20.76
C ASP A 94 9.46 -1.22 -20.62
N LEU A 95 9.94 -0.94 -19.41
CA LEU A 95 10.84 0.18 -19.10
C LEU A 95 12.33 -0.21 -19.12
N ALA A 96 12.68 -1.39 -19.63
CA ALA A 96 14.04 -1.89 -19.63
C ALA A 96 15.03 -1.02 -20.41
N ASP A 97 14.59 -0.37 -21.49
CA ASP A 97 15.39 0.53 -22.34
C ASP A 97 15.35 1.99 -21.87
N GLU A 98 14.54 2.31 -20.85
CA GLU A 98 14.40 3.68 -20.35
C GLU A 98 15.50 4.05 -19.37
N HIS A 99 15.98 5.30 -19.44
CA HIS A 99 16.93 5.84 -18.48
C HIS A 99 16.20 6.29 -17.21
N LEU A 100 16.43 5.60 -16.08
CA LEU A 100 15.83 5.98 -14.80
C LEU A 100 16.62 7.10 -14.14
N LEU A 101 15.98 8.21 -13.81
CA LEU A 101 16.57 9.38 -13.14
C LEU A 101 16.68 9.21 -11.60
N GLN A 102 16.92 7.98 -11.17
CA GLN A 102 17.10 7.58 -9.77
C GLN A 102 18.24 6.56 -9.69
N GLU A 103 18.85 6.43 -8.53
CA GLU A 103 19.82 5.35 -8.33
C GLU A 103 19.13 3.98 -8.52
N PRO A 104 19.79 2.99 -9.16
CA PRO A 104 19.21 1.66 -9.38
C PRO A 104 18.71 0.98 -8.11
N SER A 105 19.37 1.24 -6.98
CA SER A 105 18.97 0.73 -5.67
C SER A 105 17.64 1.27 -5.15
N ALA A 106 17.17 2.40 -5.69
CA ALA A 106 15.87 2.96 -5.32
C ALA A 106 14.69 2.20 -5.94
N VAL A 107 14.91 1.50 -7.07
CA VAL A 107 13.91 0.68 -7.77
C VAL A 107 14.58 -0.62 -8.22
N PRO A 108 14.82 -1.57 -7.31
CA PRO A 108 15.57 -2.79 -7.62
C PRO A 108 14.88 -3.67 -8.69
N GLU A 109 13.55 -3.61 -8.80
CA GLU A 109 12.82 -4.35 -9.83
C GLU A 109 13.12 -3.81 -11.23
N TRP A 110 13.22 -2.49 -11.41
CA TRP A 110 13.67 -1.90 -12.65
C TRP A 110 15.15 -2.22 -12.90
N ALA A 111 16.00 -2.11 -11.89
CA ALA A 111 17.43 -2.39 -12.02
C ALA A 111 17.71 -3.82 -12.49
N ALA A 112 16.84 -4.78 -12.14
CA ALA A 112 16.96 -6.17 -12.53
C ALA A 112 16.67 -6.43 -14.03
N VAL A 113 15.93 -5.53 -14.70
CA VAL A 113 15.55 -5.66 -16.11
C VAL A 113 16.23 -4.61 -17.01
N ALA A 114 16.79 -3.54 -16.45
CA ALA A 114 17.32 -2.41 -17.18
C ALA A 114 18.57 -2.78 -18.01
N VAL A 115 18.49 -2.52 -19.30
CA VAL A 115 19.59 -2.77 -20.25
C VAL A 115 20.84 -1.98 -19.87
N GLU A 116 20.69 -0.68 -19.56
CA GLU A 116 21.80 0.19 -19.19
C GLU A 116 22.54 -0.23 -17.90
N VAL A 117 21.87 -0.98 -17.01
CA VAL A 117 22.48 -1.55 -15.80
C VAL A 117 23.21 -2.84 -16.13
N ALA A 118 22.57 -3.70 -16.96
CA ALA A 118 23.11 -5.01 -17.31
C ALA A 118 24.40 -4.91 -18.16
N ASP A 119 24.49 -3.95 -19.08
CA ASP A 119 25.61 -3.77 -19.99
C ASP A 119 26.63 -2.70 -19.53
N GLY A 120 26.33 -2.01 -18.43
CA GLY A 120 27.19 -0.95 -17.88
C GLY A 120 27.18 0.35 -18.67
N SER A 121 26.24 0.54 -19.61
CA SER A 121 26.13 1.77 -20.44
C SER A 121 25.42 2.93 -19.72
N ARG A 122 25.04 2.73 -18.45
CA ARG A 122 24.26 3.71 -17.68
C ARG A 122 24.94 5.08 -17.66
N ARG A 123 24.21 6.09 -18.08
CA ARG A 123 24.66 7.47 -18.02
C ARG A 123 24.65 7.98 -16.57
N ALA A 124 25.56 8.90 -16.26
CA ALA A 124 25.55 9.60 -14.99
C ALA A 124 24.24 10.41 -14.85
N LEU A 125 23.68 10.38 -13.65
CA LEU A 125 22.52 11.20 -13.35
C LEU A 125 22.86 12.70 -13.47
N PRO A 126 21.97 13.51 -14.03
CA PRO A 126 22.13 14.96 -14.00
C PRO A 126 22.14 15.46 -12.55
N ARG A 127 22.72 16.63 -12.31
CA ARG A 127 22.61 17.25 -10.99
C ARG A 127 21.18 17.67 -10.74
N MET A 128 20.60 17.13 -9.68
CA MET A 128 19.23 17.43 -9.24
C MET A 128 19.25 17.74 -7.75
N SER A 129 18.66 18.86 -7.34
CA SER A 129 18.55 19.25 -5.94
C SER A 129 17.38 18.60 -5.21
N GLY A 130 16.47 17.99 -5.97
CA GLY A 130 15.29 17.33 -5.46
C GLY A 130 14.38 16.81 -6.57
N LEU A 131 13.19 16.40 -6.18
CA LEU A 131 12.25 15.76 -7.10
C LEU A 131 11.70 16.74 -8.17
N ASP A 132 11.57 18.03 -7.86
CA ASP A 132 11.14 19.03 -8.85
C ASP A 132 12.12 19.11 -10.02
N ASP A 133 13.42 19.14 -9.75
CA ASP A 133 14.46 19.11 -10.79
C ASP A 133 14.39 17.80 -11.58
N ALA A 134 14.17 16.67 -10.91
CA ALA A 134 14.05 15.39 -11.58
C ALA A 134 12.85 15.34 -12.51
N VAL A 135 11.69 15.87 -12.10
CA VAL A 135 10.50 15.98 -12.95
C VAL A 135 10.72 16.93 -14.11
N GLU A 136 11.53 17.99 -13.94
CA GLU A 136 11.95 18.87 -15.04
C GLU A 136 12.80 18.12 -16.09
N GLN A 137 13.72 17.27 -15.66
CA GLN A 137 14.49 16.40 -16.56
C GLN A 137 13.58 15.40 -17.31
N VAL A 138 12.55 14.84 -16.62
CA VAL A 138 11.55 14.00 -17.29
C VAL A 138 10.79 14.79 -18.37
N ALA A 139 10.35 16.01 -18.06
CA ALA A 139 9.66 16.88 -19.03
C ALA A 139 10.54 17.22 -20.25
N ALA A 140 11.86 17.31 -20.03
CA ALA A 140 12.85 17.52 -21.09
C ALA A 140 13.21 16.23 -21.88
N GLY A 141 12.63 15.09 -21.54
CA GLY A 141 12.86 13.81 -22.23
C GLY A 141 14.24 13.20 -21.92
N VAL A 142 14.85 13.54 -20.79
CA VAL A 142 16.16 12.98 -20.37
C VAL A 142 16.03 11.53 -19.88
N GLY A 143 14.89 11.19 -19.27
CA GLY A 143 14.60 9.86 -18.74
C GLY A 143 13.26 9.83 -18.03
N VAL A 144 13.03 8.82 -17.19
CA VAL A 144 11.80 8.57 -16.45
C VAL A 144 12.06 8.48 -14.94
N LEU A 145 11.00 8.59 -14.12
CA LEU A 145 11.04 8.38 -12.67
C LEU A 145 10.01 7.34 -12.28
N ILE A 146 10.32 6.49 -11.31
CA ILE A 146 9.35 5.59 -10.68
C ILE A 146 9.19 6.01 -9.22
N VAL A 147 8.00 6.50 -8.88
CA VAL A 147 7.71 7.07 -7.55
C VAL A 147 6.31 6.66 -7.08
N PRO A 148 6.01 6.76 -5.77
CA PRO A 148 4.65 6.58 -5.26
C PRO A 148 3.67 7.57 -5.91
N GLN A 149 2.44 7.13 -6.18
CA GLN A 149 1.43 7.95 -6.86
C GLN A 149 1.14 9.29 -6.13
N ALA A 150 1.18 9.29 -4.79
CA ALA A 150 0.95 10.52 -4.03
C ALA A 150 2.07 11.54 -4.24
N VAL A 151 3.31 11.07 -4.39
CA VAL A 151 4.48 11.91 -4.70
C VAL A 151 4.35 12.49 -6.10
N ALA A 152 4.02 11.67 -7.11
CA ALA A 152 3.81 12.14 -8.48
C ALA A 152 2.71 13.23 -8.57
N ARG A 153 1.66 13.14 -7.74
CA ARG A 153 0.59 14.15 -7.69
C ARG A 153 1.07 15.51 -7.18
N VAL A 154 1.97 15.53 -6.19
CA VAL A 154 2.54 16.78 -5.66
C VAL A 154 3.34 17.51 -6.73
N HIS A 155 4.08 16.77 -7.55
CA HIS A 155 4.95 17.31 -8.60
C HIS A 155 4.30 17.25 -10.00
N SER A 156 2.96 17.23 -10.06
CA SER A 156 2.22 17.15 -11.33
C SER A 156 2.41 18.40 -12.18
N ARG A 157 2.73 18.18 -13.47
CA ARG A 157 2.90 19.24 -14.49
C ARG A 157 2.12 18.89 -15.77
N LYS A 158 1.90 19.88 -16.62
CA LYS A 158 1.17 19.66 -17.90
C LYS A 158 1.98 18.87 -18.93
N ASP A 159 3.28 18.93 -18.83
CA ASP A 159 4.26 18.35 -19.75
C ASP A 159 4.77 16.95 -19.32
N VAL A 160 4.25 16.42 -18.21
CA VAL A 160 4.51 15.05 -17.78
C VAL A 160 3.22 14.26 -17.56
N ARG A 161 3.34 12.94 -17.50
CA ARG A 161 2.28 11.99 -17.18
C ARG A 161 2.77 11.03 -16.09
N ALA A 162 1.85 10.63 -15.23
CA ALA A 162 2.08 9.58 -14.24
C ALA A 162 1.21 8.38 -14.62
N VAL A 163 1.83 7.27 -14.99
CA VAL A 163 1.17 6.04 -15.43
C VAL A 163 1.44 4.95 -14.41
N PRO A 164 0.42 4.18 -13.96
CA PRO A 164 0.62 3.05 -13.06
C PRO A 164 1.66 2.06 -13.59
N VAL A 165 2.53 1.57 -12.70
CA VAL A 165 3.56 0.60 -13.05
C VAL A 165 3.26 -0.71 -12.34
N SER A 166 3.24 -1.83 -13.08
CA SER A 166 3.21 -3.19 -12.54
C SER A 166 4.62 -3.78 -12.44
N GLY A 167 4.78 -4.82 -11.61
CA GLY A 167 6.08 -5.45 -11.39
C GLY A 167 7.01 -4.70 -10.44
N VAL A 168 6.59 -3.57 -9.87
CA VAL A 168 7.28 -2.82 -8.81
C VAL A 168 6.47 -2.93 -7.51
N ALA A 169 7.16 -3.17 -6.39
CA ALA A 169 6.50 -3.31 -5.10
C ALA A 169 5.84 -1.98 -4.65
N PRO A 170 4.61 -2.02 -4.10
CA PRO A 170 4.01 -0.86 -3.47
C PRO A 170 4.83 -0.34 -2.29
N THR A 171 4.79 0.97 -2.06
CA THR A 171 5.50 1.60 -0.95
C THR A 171 4.60 1.71 0.27
N ALA A 172 4.97 1.08 1.37
CA ALA A 172 4.22 1.15 2.62
C ALA A 172 4.33 2.54 3.26
N VAL A 173 3.20 3.13 3.64
CA VAL A 173 3.14 4.33 4.50
C VAL A 173 2.87 3.88 5.93
N ARG A 174 3.68 4.36 6.85
CA ARG A 174 3.64 4.02 8.28
C ARG A 174 3.52 5.26 9.14
N LEU A 175 2.87 5.12 10.29
CA LEU A 175 3.00 6.07 11.39
C LEU A 175 4.09 5.57 12.33
N ALA A 176 5.13 6.37 12.51
CA ALA A 176 6.29 6.06 13.34
C ALA A 176 6.42 7.03 14.53
N TRP A 177 7.09 6.58 15.60
CA TRP A 177 7.44 7.36 16.79
C TRP A 177 8.70 6.75 17.44
N VAL A 178 9.39 7.53 18.28
CA VAL A 178 10.53 7.00 19.06
C VAL A 178 10.03 5.97 20.05
N THR A 179 10.63 4.78 20.06
CA THR A 179 10.13 3.62 20.83
C THR A 179 10.05 3.92 22.31
N GLU A 180 11.07 4.58 22.87
CA GLU A 180 11.17 4.90 24.29
C GLU A 180 10.35 6.13 24.71
N GLU A 181 9.89 6.94 23.74
CA GLU A 181 9.15 8.19 23.96
C GLU A 181 7.64 8.07 23.69
N LYS A 182 7.09 6.87 23.85
CA LYS A 182 5.67 6.63 23.67
C LYS A 182 4.85 7.20 24.83
N THR A 183 4.53 8.50 24.71
CA THR A 183 3.69 9.22 25.67
C THR A 183 2.20 8.91 25.50
N ASP A 184 1.36 9.31 26.46
CA ASP A 184 -0.11 9.22 26.36
C ASP A 184 -0.63 9.97 25.12
N ASP A 185 -0.05 11.12 24.77
CA ASP A 185 -0.42 11.91 23.58
C ASP A 185 -0.10 11.16 22.28
N VAL A 186 1.04 10.45 22.22
CA VAL A 186 1.39 9.58 21.09
C VAL A 186 0.39 8.42 20.99
N GLU A 187 0.01 7.80 22.11
CA GLU A 187 -1.01 6.74 22.11
C GLU A 187 -2.38 7.24 21.67
N ASP A 188 -2.78 8.44 22.10
CA ASP A 188 -4.02 9.08 21.69
C ASP A 188 -4.02 9.34 20.18
N PHE A 189 -2.89 9.84 19.62
CA PHE A 189 -2.77 10.04 18.17
C PHE A 189 -2.79 8.74 17.38
N ILE A 190 -2.11 7.69 17.86
CA ILE A 190 -2.23 6.34 17.28
C ILE A 190 -3.70 5.87 17.29
N GLY A 191 -4.43 6.16 18.37
CA GLY A 191 -5.86 5.87 18.46
C GLY A 191 -6.69 6.62 17.43
N VAL A 192 -6.38 7.89 17.17
CA VAL A 192 -7.01 8.70 16.11
C VAL A 192 -6.76 8.10 14.74
N VAL A 193 -5.53 7.74 14.43
CA VAL A 193 -5.14 7.18 13.13
C VAL A 193 -5.80 5.82 12.90
N ARG A 194 -5.88 4.97 13.93
CA ARG A 194 -6.56 3.66 13.89
C ARG A 194 -8.09 3.74 13.92
N GLY A 195 -8.66 4.93 14.02
CA GLY A 195 -10.12 5.14 14.05
C GLY A 195 -10.80 4.66 15.32
N ARG A 196 -10.08 4.58 16.46
CA ARG A 196 -10.71 4.28 17.74
C ARG A 196 -11.60 5.44 18.15
N SER A 197 -12.84 5.15 18.56
CA SER A 197 -13.73 6.18 19.12
C SER A 197 -13.30 6.55 20.55
N SER A 198 -13.57 7.80 20.97
CA SER A 198 -13.25 8.31 22.30
C SER A 198 -13.87 7.54 23.48
N ASN A 199 -14.81 6.64 23.22
CA ASN A 199 -15.52 5.83 24.23
C ASN A 199 -14.82 4.49 24.57
N THR A 200 -13.61 4.22 24.07
CA THR A 200 -12.87 3.03 24.51
C THR A 200 -12.00 3.40 25.71
N THR A 201 -12.64 3.51 26.87
CA THR A 201 -12.00 3.67 28.17
C THR A 201 -10.97 2.56 28.40
N ARG A 202 -9.81 2.94 28.96
CA ARG A 202 -8.73 2.05 29.39
C ARG A 202 -9.25 0.76 29.98
N GLY A 203 -9.01 -0.32 29.29
CA GLY A 203 -9.24 -1.68 29.77
C GLY A 203 -8.12 -2.54 29.21
N THR A 204 -7.19 -2.88 30.11
CA THR A 204 -6.24 -4.02 30.06
C THR A 204 -6.35 -4.93 28.84
N ALA A 205 -5.19 -5.26 28.31
CA ALA A 205 -4.94 -6.25 27.28
C ALA A 205 -6.01 -7.36 27.20
N ALA A 206 -6.82 -7.33 26.14
CA ALA A 206 -7.66 -8.44 25.76
C ALA A 206 -7.28 -8.85 24.34
N THR A 207 -6.66 -10.00 24.28
CA THR A 207 -6.44 -10.83 23.08
C THR A 207 -7.68 -10.77 22.15
N PRO A 208 -7.54 -10.63 20.84
CA PRO A 208 -8.68 -10.59 19.94
C PRO A 208 -9.43 -11.94 20.00
N LYS A 209 -10.65 -11.88 20.45
CA LYS A 209 -11.56 -13.02 20.55
C LYS A 209 -12.00 -13.45 19.15
N VAL A 210 -11.32 -14.42 18.58
CA VAL A 210 -11.63 -15.07 17.29
C VAL A 210 -12.96 -15.85 17.35
N GLU A 211 -13.60 -15.96 18.53
CA GLU A 211 -14.79 -16.79 18.73
C GLU A 211 -16.13 -16.23 18.20
N SER A 212 -16.24 -14.93 17.92
CA SER A 212 -17.57 -14.35 17.56
C SER A 212 -18.03 -14.66 16.13
N ARG A 213 -17.10 -14.83 15.18
CA ARG A 213 -17.44 -15.18 13.79
C ARG A 213 -17.81 -16.64 13.60
N ALA A 214 -17.18 -17.55 14.35
CA ALA A 214 -17.49 -18.96 14.29
C ALA A 214 -18.86 -19.30 14.92
N LYS A 215 -19.26 -18.59 15.99
CA LYS A 215 -20.59 -18.75 16.62
C LYS A 215 -21.72 -18.22 15.72
N ALA A 216 -21.53 -17.10 15.03
CA ALA A 216 -22.54 -16.55 14.11
C ALA A 216 -22.72 -17.42 12.84
N ALA A 217 -21.62 -17.99 12.31
CA ALA A 217 -21.70 -18.94 11.20
C ALA A 217 -22.38 -20.25 11.58
N LYS A 218 -22.13 -20.75 12.81
CA LYS A 218 -22.76 -21.98 13.32
C LYS A 218 -24.26 -21.79 13.61
N ALA A 219 -24.72 -20.62 14.06
CA ALA A 219 -26.11 -20.26 14.28
C ALA A 219 -26.88 -20.18 12.95
N LYS A 220 -26.31 -19.51 11.91
CA LYS A 220 -26.91 -19.46 10.56
C LYS A 220 -27.00 -20.83 9.88
N ALA A 221 -26.01 -21.70 10.07
CA ALA A 221 -26.02 -23.05 9.51
C ALA A 221 -27.09 -23.95 10.19
N ARG A 222 -27.33 -23.75 11.49
CA ARG A 222 -28.36 -24.48 12.24
C ARG A 222 -29.79 -24.06 11.82
N GLU A 223 -30.01 -22.76 11.61
CA GLU A 223 -31.31 -22.21 11.18
C GLU A 223 -31.66 -22.62 9.73
N ALA A 224 -30.66 -22.69 8.84
CA ALA A 224 -30.80 -23.17 7.48
C ALA A 224 -31.16 -24.68 7.44
N ARG A 225 -30.61 -25.48 8.36
CA ARG A 225 -30.87 -26.90 8.45
C ARG A 225 -32.27 -27.20 8.99
N GLU A 226 -32.76 -26.42 9.97
CA GLU A 226 -34.10 -26.53 10.55
C GLU A 226 -35.20 -26.10 9.57
N LYS A 227 -34.90 -25.10 8.68
CA LYS A 227 -35.82 -24.73 7.59
C LYS A 227 -35.88 -25.78 6.47
N ALA A 228 -34.78 -26.47 6.18
CA ALA A 228 -34.74 -27.54 5.19
C ALA A 228 -35.51 -28.81 5.66
N GLU A 229 -35.47 -29.11 6.96
CA GLU A 229 -36.11 -30.26 7.55
C GLU A 229 -37.67 -30.08 7.66
N LYS A 230 -38.13 -28.84 7.83
CA LYS A 230 -39.59 -28.50 7.81
C LYS A 230 -40.21 -28.45 6.40
N ALA A 231 -39.38 -28.36 5.34
CA ALA A 231 -39.84 -28.32 3.95
C ALA A 231 -39.90 -29.71 3.26
N GLY A 232 -39.39 -30.78 3.90
CA GLY A 232 -39.18 -32.12 3.32
C GLY A 232 -40.13 -33.21 3.75
N GLY A 233 -41.37 -32.88 4.15
CA GLY A 233 -42.40 -33.86 4.52
C GLY A 233 -43.29 -34.32 3.35
N GLY A 234 -42.84 -35.23 2.51
CA GLY A 234 -43.66 -35.82 1.43
C GLY A 234 -43.05 -37.11 0.92
N LYS A 235 -43.60 -38.23 1.39
CA LYS A 235 -43.23 -39.61 0.99
C LYS A 235 -43.49 -39.87 -0.47
N LYS A 236 -42.49 -40.40 -1.25
CA LYS A 236 -42.72 -41.39 -2.31
C LYS A 236 -41.50 -42.29 -2.44
N LYS A 237 -41.71 -43.62 -2.31
CA LYS A 237 -40.74 -44.70 -2.55
C LYS A 237 -40.37 -44.74 -4.01
N PRO A 238 -39.08 -44.88 -4.41
CA PRO A 238 -38.72 -45.28 -5.77
C PRO A 238 -38.50 -46.80 -5.89
N ALA A 239 -38.95 -47.32 -7.04
CA ALA A 239 -38.86 -48.69 -7.45
C ALA A 239 -37.38 -49.05 -7.85
N ARG A 240 -37.02 -50.34 -7.66
CA ARG A 240 -35.75 -50.95 -8.01
C ARG A 240 -35.56 -51.00 -9.55
N PRO A 241 -34.42 -50.62 -10.08
CA PRO A 241 -34.05 -50.96 -11.47
C PRO A 241 -33.27 -52.27 -11.53
N GLY A 242 -33.62 -53.10 -12.53
CA GLY A 242 -32.97 -54.37 -12.87
C GLY A 242 -31.63 -54.18 -13.68
N PRO A 243 -30.89 -55.28 -13.93
CA PRO A 243 -29.51 -55.18 -14.39
C PRO A 243 -29.38 -54.89 -15.88
N ALA A 244 -28.59 -53.89 -16.25
CA ALA A 244 -28.28 -53.53 -17.61
C ALA A 244 -27.07 -54.35 -18.13
N LYS A 245 -27.22 -54.89 -19.36
CA LYS A 245 -26.25 -55.69 -20.09
C LYS A 245 -25.06 -54.88 -20.54
N ALA A 246 -23.86 -55.48 -20.41
CA ALA A 246 -22.58 -54.98 -20.92
C ALA A 246 -22.55 -54.94 -22.44
N VAL A 247 -22.20 -53.83 -23.03
CA VAL A 247 -21.84 -53.71 -24.47
C VAL A 247 -20.33 -53.50 -24.59
N VAL A 248 -19.69 -54.53 -25.15
CA VAL A 248 -18.27 -54.54 -25.51
C VAL A 248 -18.07 -53.68 -26.76
N ARG A 249 -17.25 -52.64 -26.66
CA ARG A 249 -16.85 -51.83 -27.82
C ARG A 249 -15.40 -52.10 -28.17
N ARG A 250 -15.22 -52.76 -29.34
CA ARG A 250 -13.92 -53.10 -29.94
C ARG A 250 -13.15 -51.85 -30.36
N THR A 251 -11.90 -51.78 -29.97
CA THR A 251 -10.91 -50.82 -30.44
C THR A 251 -10.44 -51.13 -31.85
N ARG A 252 -10.44 -50.15 -32.75
CA ARG A 252 -9.80 -50.20 -34.06
C ARG A 252 -8.54 -49.30 -34.04
N LYS A 253 -7.44 -49.94 -34.40
CA LYS A 253 -6.10 -49.37 -34.57
C LYS A 253 -6.00 -48.66 -35.92
N PRO A 254 -5.42 -47.48 -36.09
CA PRO A 254 -5.08 -46.96 -37.43
C PRO A 254 -3.68 -47.38 -37.85
N ARG A 255 -3.58 -47.79 -39.14
CA ARG A 255 -2.35 -47.99 -39.87
C ARG A 255 -1.87 -46.67 -40.47
N GLY A 256 -0.53 -46.53 -40.53
CA GLY A 256 0.16 -45.37 -41.03
C GLY A 256 0.23 -45.25 -42.56
N ARG A 257 0.59 -44.03 -42.93
CA ARG A 257 1.59 -43.68 -43.96
C ARG A 257 2.06 -42.25 -43.65
#